data_a18fbc177961754623d56a9b07147c68
#
_entry.id   a18fbc177961754623d56a9b07147c68
#
_cell.length_a   1.000
_cell.length_b   1.000
_cell.length_c   1.000
_cell.angle_alpha   90.00
_cell.angle_beta   90.00
_cell.angle_gamma   90.00
#
_symmetry.space_group_name_H-M   'P 1'
#
loop_
_entity.id
_entity.type
_entity.pdbx_description
1 polymer ?
#
loop_
_entity_poly.entity_id
_entity_poly.type
_entity_poly.pdbx_seq_one_letter_code
_entity_poly.pdbx_strand_id
1 'polypeptide(L)'
;MPIDPEVAGFCGEKLVKLDDHLQIRYIAPKKIAGCSTLVVRKGVTAYASTHGEMDIEREKALRDDTIFRIYSMSKPITSIALMILFEEGRFQLTDPVHKFIPSWQKHRVWVEGEGDAMKTRRPESPMTIQHLLCHTSGLTYGGFLPGLELPVDAAYSTAGISRAGTDTLEQFVTKLAEVPLLYEPGSRWSYSLATDVCGHLIEVISGQPLETF
;
A
#
# COMPACT_ATOMS: atom_id res chain seq x y z
N MET A 1 -15.29 -22.06 5.53
CA MET A 1 -15.16 -22.34 6.98
C MET A 1 -16.55 -22.25 7.60
N PRO A 2 -16.92 -23.10 8.57
CA PRO A 2 -18.22 -22.97 9.24
C PRO A 2 -18.29 -21.62 9.98
N ILE A 3 -19.48 -21.03 9.99
CA ILE A 3 -19.75 -19.78 10.71
C ILE A 3 -20.26 -20.17 12.10
N ASP A 4 -19.56 -19.72 13.14
CA ASP A 4 -19.91 -20.01 14.53
C ASP A 4 -19.69 -18.77 15.40
N PRO A 5 -20.72 -17.92 15.52
CA PRO A 5 -20.61 -16.68 16.31
C PRO A 5 -20.39 -16.94 17.81
N GLU A 6 -21.02 -17.97 18.39
CA GLU A 6 -20.94 -18.24 19.83
C GLU A 6 -19.54 -18.71 20.22
N VAL A 7 -18.92 -19.62 19.47
CA VAL A 7 -17.54 -20.05 19.68
C VAL A 7 -16.57 -18.89 19.49
N ALA A 8 -16.85 -17.97 18.57
CA ALA A 8 -16.08 -16.75 18.38
C ALA A 8 -16.33 -15.71 19.51
N GLY A 9 -17.31 -15.93 20.38
CA GLY A 9 -17.67 -15.07 21.50
C GLY A 9 -18.52 -13.85 21.09
N PHE A 10 -19.34 -14.03 20.08
CA PHE A 10 -20.33 -13.06 19.60
C PHE A 10 -21.75 -13.58 19.83
N CYS A 11 -22.72 -12.68 19.85
CA CYS A 11 -24.14 -13.03 19.84
C CYS A 11 -24.61 -13.05 18.38
N GLY A 12 -24.98 -14.22 17.87
CA GLY A 12 -25.42 -14.42 16.47
C GLY A 12 -26.60 -13.54 16.10
N GLU A 13 -27.62 -13.42 16.97
CA GLU A 13 -28.78 -12.56 16.74
C GLU A 13 -28.42 -11.06 16.54
N LYS A 14 -27.33 -10.60 17.17
CA LYS A 14 -26.84 -9.23 16.98
C LYS A 14 -26.10 -9.06 15.68
N LEU A 15 -25.38 -10.09 15.23
CA LEU A 15 -24.65 -10.03 13.96
C LEU A 15 -25.60 -10.02 12.75
N VAL A 16 -26.73 -10.71 12.81
CA VAL A 16 -27.75 -10.67 11.74
C VAL A 16 -28.27 -9.24 11.47
N LYS A 17 -28.26 -8.36 12.49
CA LYS A 17 -28.64 -6.95 12.29
C LYS A 17 -27.71 -6.20 11.32
N LEU A 18 -26.51 -6.71 11.05
CA LEU A 18 -25.62 -6.17 10.02
C LEU A 18 -26.22 -6.32 8.62
N ASP A 19 -26.86 -7.47 8.34
CA ASP A 19 -27.53 -7.72 7.05
C ASP A 19 -28.61 -6.70 6.78
N ASP A 20 -29.51 -6.47 7.74
CA ASP A 20 -30.57 -5.48 7.64
C ASP A 20 -29.99 -4.07 7.46
N HIS A 21 -28.95 -3.74 8.24
CA HIS A 21 -28.30 -2.43 8.15
C HIS A 21 -27.68 -2.18 6.77
N LEU A 22 -26.91 -3.16 6.26
CA LEU A 22 -26.25 -3.05 4.96
C LEU A 22 -27.29 -2.99 3.84
N GLN A 23 -28.30 -3.86 3.87
CA GLN A 23 -29.35 -3.91 2.86
C GLN A 23 -30.18 -2.63 2.83
N ILE A 24 -30.68 -2.17 3.98
CA ILE A 24 -31.62 -1.03 4.06
C ILE A 24 -30.90 0.31 3.85
N ARG A 25 -29.66 0.43 4.36
CA ARG A 25 -28.97 1.74 4.39
C ARG A 25 -28.04 1.99 3.19
N TYR A 26 -27.57 0.92 2.52
CA TYR A 26 -26.55 1.03 1.49
C TYR A 26 -26.94 0.36 0.17
N ILE A 27 -27.45 -0.88 0.19
CA ILE A 27 -27.72 -1.64 -1.04
C ILE A 27 -29.03 -1.21 -1.69
N ALA A 28 -30.16 -1.29 -0.94
CA ALA A 28 -31.47 -0.93 -1.50
C ALA A 28 -31.52 0.53 -2.01
N PRO A 29 -30.97 1.54 -1.31
CA PRO A 29 -30.91 2.90 -1.85
C PRO A 29 -29.77 3.11 -2.89
N LYS A 30 -29.07 2.07 -3.31
CA LYS A 30 -27.99 2.09 -4.33
C LYS A 30 -26.85 3.07 -4.00
N LYS A 31 -26.50 3.22 -2.72
CA LYS A 31 -25.36 4.05 -2.29
C LYS A 31 -24.01 3.41 -2.62
N ILE A 32 -23.96 2.08 -2.59
CA ILE A 32 -22.84 1.25 -3.06
C ILE A 32 -23.41 0.12 -3.92
N ALA A 33 -22.61 -0.39 -4.84
CA ALA A 33 -22.99 -1.49 -5.74
C ALA A 33 -23.19 -2.80 -4.95
N GLY A 34 -22.29 -3.11 -4.09
CA GLY A 34 -22.29 -4.31 -3.26
C GLY A 34 -21.26 -4.23 -2.15
N CYS A 35 -21.34 -5.15 -1.21
CA CYS A 35 -20.35 -5.31 -0.14
C CYS A 35 -20.25 -6.78 0.28
N SER A 36 -19.04 -7.18 0.66
CA SER A 36 -18.75 -8.45 1.33
C SER A 36 -18.19 -8.15 2.71
N THR A 37 -18.73 -8.78 3.73
CA THR A 37 -18.36 -8.56 5.13
C THR A 37 -17.94 -9.89 5.75
N LEU A 38 -16.79 -9.86 6.41
CA LEU A 38 -16.24 -11.01 7.15
C LEU A 38 -15.82 -10.58 8.55
N VAL A 39 -16.27 -11.28 9.57
CA VAL A 39 -15.82 -11.09 10.95
C VAL A 39 -15.20 -12.38 11.46
N VAL A 40 -13.92 -12.34 11.80
CA VAL A 40 -13.14 -13.46 12.31
C VAL A 40 -12.60 -13.11 13.69
N ARG A 41 -12.69 -14.02 14.65
CA ARG A 41 -12.09 -13.88 15.97
C ARG A 41 -11.53 -15.22 16.44
N LYS A 42 -10.30 -15.21 16.96
CA LYS A 42 -9.62 -16.44 17.43
C LYS A 42 -9.58 -17.56 16.38
N GLY A 43 -9.45 -17.20 15.09
CA GLY A 43 -9.44 -18.17 14.00
C GLY A 43 -10.82 -18.73 13.61
N VAL A 44 -11.91 -18.30 14.26
CA VAL A 44 -13.28 -18.73 13.97
C VAL A 44 -14.04 -17.66 13.22
N THR A 45 -14.69 -18.01 12.12
CA THR A 45 -15.57 -17.09 11.38
C THR A 45 -16.86 -16.90 12.18
N ALA A 46 -17.06 -15.68 12.70
CA ALA A 46 -18.28 -15.33 13.44
C ALA A 46 -19.42 -14.91 12.53
N TYR A 47 -19.08 -14.29 11.39
CA TYR A 47 -20.07 -13.76 10.46
C TYR A 47 -19.44 -13.61 9.08
N ALA A 48 -20.21 -13.94 8.05
CA ALA A 48 -19.85 -13.71 6.65
C ALA A 48 -21.14 -13.42 5.88
N SER A 49 -21.14 -12.35 5.09
CA SER A 49 -22.27 -12.01 4.23
C SER A 49 -21.82 -11.28 2.97
N THR A 50 -22.57 -11.44 1.90
CA THR A 50 -22.34 -10.80 0.60
C THR A 50 -23.64 -10.26 0.08
N HIS A 51 -23.68 -8.95 -0.25
CA HIS A 51 -24.88 -8.24 -0.68
C HIS A 51 -24.61 -7.41 -1.95
N GLY A 52 -25.65 -7.29 -2.81
CA GLY A 52 -25.63 -6.42 -3.98
C GLY A 52 -24.93 -7.03 -5.18
N GLU A 53 -24.37 -6.21 -6.03
CA GLU A 53 -23.86 -6.56 -7.35
C GLU A 53 -22.37 -6.22 -7.48
N MET A 54 -21.63 -7.08 -8.20
CA MET A 54 -20.25 -6.80 -8.62
C MET A 54 -20.20 -5.93 -9.89
N ASP A 55 -21.29 -5.94 -10.67
CA ASP A 55 -21.44 -5.19 -11.92
C ASP A 55 -22.92 -4.82 -12.09
N ILE A 56 -23.25 -3.56 -11.82
CA ILE A 56 -24.63 -3.04 -11.90
C ILE A 56 -25.15 -3.04 -13.33
N GLU A 57 -24.29 -2.68 -14.30
CA GLU A 57 -24.71 -2.54 -15.71
C GLU A 57 -25.06 -3.90 -16.34
N ARG A 58 -24.39 -4.95 -15.88
CA ARG A 58 -24.60 -6.33 -16.35
C ARG A 58 -25.44 -7.19 -15.42
N GLU A 59 -26.00 -6.59 -14.36
CA GLU A 59 -26.83 -7.26 -13.35
C GLU A 59 -26.15 -8.51 -12.76
N LYS A 60 -24.82 -8.45 -12.55
CA LYS A 60 -24.06 -9.56 -11.97
C LYS A 60 -24.03 -9.44 -10.45
N ALA A 61 -24.59 -10.43 -9.78
CA ALA A 61 -24.56 -10.52 -8.32
C ALA A 61 -23.12 -10.58 -7.80
N LEU A 62 -22.87 -9.90 -6.68
CA LEU A 62 -21.62 -10.05 -5.92
C LEU A 62 -21.56 -11.47 -5.34
N ARG A 63 -20.38 -12.08 -5.36
CA ARG A 63 -20.14 -13.47 -4.91
C ARG A 63 -19.00 -13.48 -3.91
N ASP A 64 -18.89 -14.54 -3.13
CA ASP A 64 -17.81 -14.72 -2.15
C ASP A 64 -16.42 -14.83 -2.80
N ASP A 65 -16.37 -15.24 -4.07
CA ASP A 65 -15.14 -15.35 -4.86
C ASP A 65 -14.87 -14.10 -5.76
N THR A 66 -15.63 -13.02 -5.58
CA THR A 66 -15.43 -11.78 -6.34
C THR A 66 -14.10 -11.14 -5.99
N ILE A 67 -13.34 -10.77 -7.03
CA ILE A 67 -12.06 -10.08 -6.87
C ILE A 67 -12.30 -8.59 -6.65
N PHE A 68 -11.74 -8.05 -5.56
CA PHE A 68 -11.79 -6.65 -5.20
C PHE A 68 -10.45 -5.96 -5.44
N ARG A 69 -10.49 -4.74 -5.95
CA ARG A 69 -9.34 -3.85 -5.93
C ARG A 69 -9.21 -3.25 -4.53
N ILE A 70 -8.29 -3.78 -3.73
CA ILE A 70 -8.18 -3.42 -2.30
C ILE A 70 -7.32 -2.20 -2.01
N TYR A 71 -6.74 -1.54 -3.02
CA TYR A 71 -5.93 -0.32 -2.89
C TYR A 71 -4.86 -0.44 -1.78
N SER A 72 -4.87 0.51 -0.83
CA SER A 72 -3.84 0.56 0.24
C SER A 72 -3.89 -0.61 1.22
N MET A 73 -4.93 -1.44 1.21
CA MET A 73 -4.93 -2.70 1.94
C MET A 73 -3.94 -3.72 1.35
N SER A 74 -3.39 -3.48 0.16
CA SER A 74 -2.26 -4.24 -0.39
C SER A 74 -0.95 -4.03 0.41
N LYS A 75 -0.80 -2.88 1.09
CA LYS A 75 0.43 -2.54 1.81
C LYS A 75 0.80 -3.53 2.93
N PRO A 76 -0.11 -3.91 3.84
CA PRO A 76 0.22 -4.93 4.84
C PRO A 76 0.57 -6.28 4.21
N ILE A 77 -0.05 -6.67 3.09
CA ILE A 77 0.27 -7.91 2.38
C ILE A 77 1.69 -7.86 1.82
N THR A 78 2.06 -6.78 1.12
CA THR A 78 3.43 -6.55 0.63
C THR A 78 4.44 -6.51 1.77
N SER A 79 4.09 -5.86 2.90
CA SER A 79 4.97 -5.81 4.07
C SER A 79 5.20 -7.19 4.68
N ILE A 80 4.16 -8.02 4.78
CA ILE A 80 4.29 -9.40 5.28
C ILE A 80 5.15 -10.23 4.32
N ALA A 81 4.96 -10.11 3.00
CA ALA A 81 5.78 -10.79 2.01
C ALA A 81 7.27 -10.42 2.17
N LEU A 82 7.59 -9.14 2.37
CA LEU A 82 8.96 -8.73 2.66
C LEU A 82 9.46 -9.30 4.00
N MET A 83 8.61 -9.37 5.04
CA MET A 83 8.99 -9.93 6.35
C MET A 83 9.22 -11.44 6.31
N ILE A 84 8.65 -12.20 5.36
CA ILE A 84 9.00 -13.60 5.11
C ILE A 84 10.49 -13.71 4.76
N LEU A 85 10.97 -12.86 3.85
CA LEU A 85 12.39 -12.82 3.48
C LEU A 85 13.30 -12.37 4.64
N PHE A 86 12.78 -11.51 5.54
CA PHE A 86 13.48 -11.14 6.76
C PHE A 86 13.61 -12.34 7.72
N GLU A 87 12.56 -13.12 7.92
CA GLU A 87 12.58 -14.34 8.74
C GLU A 87 13.54 -15.39 8.17
N GLU A 88 13.71 -15.44 6.85
CA GLU A 88 14.72 -16.27 6.16
C GLU A 88 16.15 -15.74 6.31
N GLY A 89 16.35 -14.58 6.95
CA GLY A 89 17.67 -13.97 7.13
C GLY A 89 18.28 -13.38 5.86
N ARG A 90 17.46 -13.11 4.82
CA ARG A 90 17.92 -12.61 3.52
C ARG A 90 18.36 -11.13 3.59
N PHE A 91 17.87 -10.37 4.56
CA PHE A 91 18.25 -8.98 4.82
C PHE A 91 18.05 -8.62 6.30
N GLN A 92 18.54 -7.42 6.69
CA GLN A 92 18.28 -6.82 7.99
C GLN A 92 17.44 -5.55 7.81
N LEU A 93 16.58 -5.21 8.77
CA LEU A 93 15.76 -3.98 8.72
C LEU A 93 16.62 -2.71 8.62
N THR A 94 17.82 -2.73 9.19
CA THR A 94 18.82 -1.66 9.14
C THR A 94 19.67 -1.64 7.88
N ASP A 95 19.53 -2.63 7.01
CA ASP A 95 20.25 -2.62 5.74
C ASP A 95 19.85 -1.39 4.91
N PRO A 96 20.81 -0.69 4.30
CA PRO A 96 20.52 0.41 3.42
C PRO A 96 19.85 -0.11 2.13
N VAL A 97 18.82 0.59 1.65
CA VAL A 97 18.08 0.22 0.44
C VAL A 97 19.00 0.06 -0.76
N HIS A 98 20.03 0.90 -0.88
CA HIS A 98 20.99 0.85 -2.00
C HIS A 98 21.88 -0.42 -2.02
N LYS A 99 21.91 -1.21 -0.95
CA LYS A 99 22.54 -2.54 -0.94
C LYS A 99 21.87 -3.48 -1.96
N PHE A 100 20.59 -3.34 -2.16
CA PHE A 100 19.76 -4.16 -3.04
C PHE A 100 19.39 -3.42 -4.33
N ILE A 101 19.20 -2.11 -4.26
CA ILE A 101 18.81 -1.24 -5.38
C ILE A 101 19.85 -0.13 -5.52
N PRO A 102 20.96 -0.35 -6.27
CA PRO A 102 22.12 0.57 -6.30
C PRO A 102 21.80 2.01 -6.73
N SER A 103 20.78 2.23 -7.57
CA SER A 103 20.33 3.57 -7.98
C SER A 103 19.95 4.46 -6.79
N TRP A 104 19.53 3.84 -5.67
CA TRP A 104 19.09 4.54 -4.45
C TRP A 104 20.23 5.11 -3.59
N GLN A 105 21.47 4.91 -3.97
CA GLN A 105 22.63 5.52 -3.30
C GLN A 105 22.74 7.04 -3.50
N LYS A 106 22.13 7.56 -4.58
CA LYS A 106 22.30 8.97 -5.02
C LYS A 106 21.17 9.90 -4.57
N HIS A 107 20.26 9.44 -3.71
CA HIS A 107 19.16 10.26 -3.22
C HIS A 107 19.62 11.61 -2.68
N ARG A 108 18.76 12.60 -2.88
CA ARG A 108 18.93 13.98 -2.38
C ARG A 108 17.76 14.27 -1.45
N VAL A 109 17.97 15.12 -0.46
CA VAL A 109 16.93 15.62 0.43
C VAL A 109 16.64 17.07 0.07
N TRP A 110 15.38 17.40 -0.06
CA TRP A 110 14.90 18.76 -0.28
C TRP A 110 15.32 19.68 0.87
N VAL A 111 15.72 20.93 0.54
CA VAL A 111 16.08 21.96 1.50
C VAL A 111 15.11 23.13 1.39
N GLU A 112 14.98 23.69 0.20
CA GLU A 112 14.10 24.83 -0.09
C GLU A 112 13.84 24.96 -1.60
N GLY A 113 12.85 25.77 -1.97
CA GLY A 113 12.51 26.09 -3.37
C GLY A 113 11.71 25.00 -4.05
N GLU A 114 11.26 25.27 -5.27
CA GLU A 114 10.45 24.41 -6.12
C GLU A 114 10.95 24.46 -7.57
N GLY A 115 10.66 23.43 -8.37
CA GLY A 115 11.07 23.35 -9.77
C GLY A 115 12.57 23.60 -9.95
N ASP A 116 12.93 24.51 -10.87
CA ASP A 116 14.32 24.84 -11.19
C ASP A 116 15.05 25.58 -10.03
N ALA A 117 14.30 26.18 -9.10
CA ALA A 117 14.85 26.84 -7.91
C ALA A 117 15.05 25.87 -6.73
N MET A 118 14.73 24.60 -6.89
CA MET A 118 14.84 23.60 -5.84
C MET A 118 16.29 23.37 -5.43
N LYS A 119 16.57 23.52 -4.13
CA LYS A 119 17.85 23.18 -3.53
C LYS A 119 17.75 21.87 -2.77
N THR A 120 18.75 21.04 -2.93
CA THR A 120 18.82 19.72 -2.28
C THR A 120 20.21 19.51 -1.67
N ARG A 121 20.27 18.63 -0.67
CA ARG A 121 21.53 18.17 -0.04
C ARG A 121 21.62 16.65 -0.06
N ARG A 122 22.76 16.10 0.29
CA ARG A 122 22.89 14.66 0.57
C ARG A 122 22.21 14.34 1.90
N PRO A 123 21.55 13.16 2.04
CA PRO A 123 21.09 12.71 3.35
C PRO A 123 22.28 12.52 4.31
N GLU A 124 22.02 12.68 5.60
CA GLU A 124 23.02 12.49 6.67
C GLU A 124 23.27 10.99 6.91
N SER A 125 22.25 10.18 6.68
CA SER A 125 22.33 8.73 6.78
C SER A 125 21.62 8.06 5.60
N PRO A 126 22.03 6.84 5.22
CA PRO A 126 21.34 6.12 4.14
C PRO A 126 19.92 5.73 4.56
N MET A 127 19.01 5.71 3.57
CA MET A 127 17.68 5.17 3.75
C MET A 127 17.75 3.66 3.99
N THR A 128 17.10 3.17 5.04
CA THR A 128 17.03 1.75 5.39
C THR A 128 15.70 1.13 4.96
N ILE A 129 15.64 -0.21 4.92
CA ILE A 129 14.40 -0.96 4.65
C ILE A 129 13.35 -0.66 5.73
N GLN A 130 13.74 -0.49 6.99
CA GLN A 130 12.84 -0.08 8.06
C GLN A 130 12.17 1.27 7.76
N HIS A 131 12.91 2.24 7.23
CA HIS A 131 12.35 3.55 6.88
C HIS A 131 11.26 3.45 5.82
N LEU A 132 11.38 2.52 4.86
CA LEU A 132 10.33 2.25 3.87
C LEU A 132 9.08 1.65 4.52
N LEU A 133 9.24 0.58 5.32
CA LEU A 133 8.14 -0.11 5.99
C LEU A 133 7.37 0.81 6.95
N CYS A 134 8.05 1.74 7.61
CA CYS A 134 7.46 2.67 8.58
C CYS A 134 6.97 3.99 7.96
N HIS A 135 7.07 4.19 6.65
CA HIS A 135 6.80 5.46 5.98
C HIS A 135 7.62 6.64 6.56
N THR A 136 8.86 6.40 6.94
CA THR A 136 9.81 7.43 7.42
C THR A 136 10.97 7.62 6.45
N SER A 137 10.84 7.15 5.22
CA SER A 137 11.88 7.22 4.19
C SER A 137 12.16 8.62 3.65
N GLY A 138 11.25 9.57 3.88
CA GLY A 138 11.27 10.89 3.27
C GLY A 138 10.60 10.98 1.89
N LEU A 139 10.16 9.86 1.33
CA LEU A 139 9.30 9.83 0.14
C LEU A 139 7.94 10.44 0.43
N THR A 140 7.26 10.89 -0.64
CA THR A 140 5.88 11.37 -0.60
C THR A 140 4.97 10.51 -1.49
N TYR A 141 3.76 10.96 -1.69
CA TYR A 141 2.81 10.34 -2.61
C TYR A 141 2.76 11.07 -3.97
N GLY A 142 3.64 12.08 -4.20
CA GLY A 142 3.86 12.74 -5.48
C GLY A 142 2.62 13.45 -6.04
N GLY A 143 1.89 14.23 -5.23
CA GLY A 143 0.70 14.94 -5.68
C GLY A 143 -0.54 14.06 -5.89
N PHE A 144 -0.47 12.76 -5.60
CA PHE A 144 -1.62 11.84 -5.75
C PHE A 144 -2.65 11.94 -4.61
N LEU A 145 -2.36 12.70 -3.56
CA LEU A 145 -3.30 12.97 -2.46
C LEU A 145 -3.98 14.31 -2.71
N PRO A 146 -5.29 14.36 -2.96
CA PRO A 146 -6.01 15.61 -3.19
C PRO A 146 -5.88 16.58 -2.02
N GLY A 147 -5.59 17.84 -2.31
CA GLY A 147 -5.50 18.91 -1.31
C GLY A 147 -4.20 18.92 -0.50
N LEU A 148 -3.22 18.10 -0.86
CA LEU A 148 -1.87 18.13 -0.29
C LEU A 148 -0.89 18.48 -1.42
N GLU A 149 -0.39 19.70 -1.43
CA GLU A 149 0.65 20.17 -2.34
C GLU A 149 1.98 20.25 -1.58
N LEU A 150 2.98 19.55 -2.08
CA LEU A 150 4.31 19.45 -1.47
C LEU A 150 5.37 19.96 -2.44
N PRO A 151 6.44 20.63 -1.97
CA PRO A 151 7.44 21.25 -2.83
C PRO A 151 8.17 20.27 -3.75
N VAL A 152 8.14 18.97 -3.46
CA VAL A 152 8.75 17.93 -4.30
C VAL A 152 7.79 17.32 -5.33
N ASP A 153 6.49 17.63 -5.30
CA ASP A 153 5.48 16.98 -6.16
C ASP A 153 5.73 17.21 -7.66
N ALA A 154 6.22 18.40 -8.03
CA ALA A 154 6.61 18.68 -9.40
C ALA A 154 7.72 17.76 -9.90
N ALA A 155 8.67 17.37 -9.03
CA ALA A 155 9.73 16.43 -9.39
C ALA A 155 9.20 15.03 -9.69
N TYR A 156 8.16 14.56 -8.98
CA TYR A 156 7.48 13.30 -9.30
C TYR A 156 6.87 13.32 -10.72
N SER A 157 6.18 14.41 -11.06
CA SER A 157 5.61 14.58 -12.39
C SER A 157 6.69 14.64 -13.48
N THR A 158 7.78 15.36 -13.24
CA THR A 158 8.92 15.47 -14.16
C THR A 158 9.62 14.13 -14.37
N ALA A 159 9.76 13.33 -13.33
CA ALA A 159 10.30 11.97 -13.41
C ALA A 159 9.34 10.98 -14.09
N GLY A 160 8.12 11.40 -14.44
CA GLY A 160 7.12 10.54 -15.07
C GLY A 160 6.51 9.51 -14.13
N ILE A 161 6.51 9.78 -12.82
CA ILE A 161 5.85 8.93 -11.84
C ILE A 161 4.34 9.06 -12.02
N SER A 162 3.68 7.97 -12.45
CA SER A 162 2.26 7.94 -12.75
C SER A 162 1.60 6.66 -12.25
N ARG A 163 0.39 6.77 -11.72
CA ARG A 163 -0.44 5.62 -11.34
C ARG A 163 -1.01 4.85 -12.53
N ALA A 164 -1.11 5.49 -13.66
CA ALA A 164 -1.63 4.93 -14.91
C ALA A 164 -0.51 4.54 -15.88
N GLY A 165 0.73 4.54 -15.42
CA GLY A 165 1.90 4.20 -16.23
C GLY A 165 1.94 2.73 -16.62
N THR A 166 2.68 2.45 -17.68
CA THR A 166 2.98 1.09 -18.17
C THR A 166 4.35 0.59 -17.70
N ASP A 167 4.98 1.31 -16.77
CA ASP A 167 6.28 0.95 -16.22
C ASP A 167 6.21 -0.40 -15.48
N THR A 168 7.25 -1.19 -15.63
CA THR A 168 7.50 -2.30 -14.70
C THR A 168 7.82 -1.73 -13.30
N LEU A 169 7.73 -2.57 -12.27
CA LEU A 169 8.04 -2.14 -10.90
C LEU A 169 9.49 -1.65 -10.78
N GLU A 170 10.44 -2.32 -11.44
CA GLU A 170 11.84 -1.90 -11.54
C GLU A 170 12.00 -0.51 -12.18
N GLN A 171 11.33 -0.27 -13.32
CA GLN A 171 11.37 1.02 -14.01
C GLN A 171 10.79 2.14 -13.15
N PHE A 172 9.66 1.86 -12.51
CA PHE A 172 9.02 2.79 -11.58
C PHE A 172 9.93 3.16 -10.42
N VAL A 173 10.52 2.17 -9.75
CA VAL A 173 11.42 2.35 -8.61
C VAL A 173 12.73 3.04 -9.01
N THR A 174 13.23 2.78 -10.23
CA THR A 174 14.41 3.47 -10.77
C THR A 174 14.13 4.96 -11.01
N LYS A 175 12.99 5.30 -11.59
CA LYS A 175 12.57 6.71 -11.74
C LYS A 175 12.37 7.40 -10.39
N LEU A 176 11.78 6.69 -9.42
CA LEU A 176 11.56 7.21 -8.07
C LEU A 176 12.88 7.51 -7.35
N ALA A 177 13.98 6.85 -7.69
CA ALA A 177 15.31 7.11 -7.14
C ALA A 177 15.86 8.50 -7.52
N GLU A 178 15.35 9.13 -8.58
CA GLU A 178 15.78 10.44 -9.06
C GLU A 178 15.04 11.60 -8.35
N VAL A 179 13.92 11.29 -7.68
CA VAL A 179 13.10 12.29 -6.99
C VAL A 179 13.71 12.65 -5.64
N PRO A 180 13.80 13.94 -5.28
CA PRO A 180 14.26 14.34 -3.97
C PRO A 180 13.32 13.86 -2.86
N LEU A 181 13.90 13.42 -1.75
CA LEU A 181 13.18 13.14 -0.52
C LEU A 181 12.72 14.45 0.11
N LEU A 182 11.49 14.50 0.59
CA LEU A 182 10.97 15.69 1.29
C LEU A 182 11.60 15.85 2.68
N TYR A 183 11.90 14.73 3.35
CA TYR A 183 12.47 14.71 4.69
C TYR A 183 13.71 13.82 4.74
N GLU A 184 14.56 14.07 5.73
CA GLU A 184 15.69 13.19 6.07
C GLU A 184 15.15 11.79 6.42
N PRO A 185 15.72 10.69 5.88
CA PRO A 185 15.32 9.33 6.23
C PRO A 185 15.34 9.11 7.76
N GLY A 186 14.25 8.59 8.29
CA GLY A 186 14.06 8.33 9.71
C GLY A 186 13.54 9.51 10.54
N SER A 187 13.54 10.73 9.99
CA SER A 187 13.23 11.93 10.78
C SER A 187 11.73 12.20 10.96
N ARG A 188 10.92 11.82 9.99
CA ARG A 188 9.49 12.18 9.96
C ARG A 188 8.65 11.15 9.22
N TRP A 189 7.46 10.88 9.75
CA TRP A 189 6.46 10.07 9.07
C TRP A 189 5.80 10.84 7.92
N SER A 190 5.73 10.21 6.76
CA SER A 190 5.04 10.71 5.57
C SER A 190 4.50 9.54 4.76
N TYR A 191 3.18 9.44 4.65
CA TYR A 191 2.55 8.41 3.82
C TYR A 191 3.00 8.55 2.36
N SER A 192 3.46 7.46 1.75
CA SER A 192 4.26 7.55 0.53
C SER A 192 4.19 6.32 -0.36
N LEU A 193 4.88 6.38 -1.49
CA LEU A 193 5.14 5.27 -2.41
C LEU A 193 6.20 4.28 -1.89
N ALA A 194 6.54 4.32 -0.60
CA ALA A 194 7.55 3.44 -0.01
C ALA A 194 7.21 1.96 -0.13
N THR A 195 5.92 1.59 -0.10
CA THR A 195 5.51 0.18 -0.24
C THR A 195 5.72 -0.37 -1.64
N ASP A 196 5.68 0.48 -2.67
CA ASP A 196 6.01 0.10 -4.05
C ASP A 196 7.49 -0.30 -4.13
N VAL A 197 8.36 0.42 -3.41
CA VAL A 197 9.79 0.08 -3.27
C VAL A 197 9.97 -1.24 -2.50
N CYS A 198 9.17 -1.48 -1.45
CA CYS A 198 9.18 -2.76 -0.75
C CYS A 198 8.80 -3.91 -1.69
N GLY A 199 7.84 -3.70 -2.60
CA GLY A 199 7.49 -4.67 -3.64
C GLY A 199 8.69 -5.02 -4.53
N HIS A 200 9.43 -4.02 -5.00
CA HIS A 200 10.64 -4.27 -5.80
C HIS A 200 11.78 -4.90 -4.99
N LEU A 201 11.92 -4.58 -3.71
CA LEU A 201 12.86 -5.28 -2.84
C LEU A 201 12.54 -6.77 -2.74
N ILE A 202 11.25 -7.16 -2.69
CA ILE A 202 10.85 -8.57 -2.71
C ILE A 202 11.35 -9.23 -4.00
N GLU A 203 11.15 -8.62 -5.16
CA GLU A 203 11.63 -9.15 -6.44
C GLU A 203 13.15 -9.35 -6.45
N VAL A 204 13.89 -8.31 -6.05
CA VAL A 204 15.37 -8.36 -6.05
C VAL A 204 15.92 -9.39 -5.07
N ILE A 205 15.35 -9.49 -3.87
CA ILE A 205 15.86 -10.39 -2.82
C ILE A 205 15.44 -11.84 -3.07
N SER A 206 14.21 -12.06 -3.54
CA SER A 206 13.70 -13.42 -3.82
C SER A 206 14.17 -13.97 -5.16
N GLY A 207 14.39 -13.11 -6.15
CA GLY A 207 14.62 -13.47 -7.54
C GLY A 207 13.34 -13.86 -8.29
N GLN A 208 12.15 -13.53 -7.76
CA GLN A 208 10.84 -13.84 -8.33
C GLN A 208 10.05 -12.55 -8.57
N PRO A 209 9.20 -12.49 -9.61
CA PRO A 209 8.24 -11.39 -9.77
C PRO A 209 7.29 -11.30 -8.57
N LEU A 210 6.88 -10.08 -8.21
CA LEU A 210 6.03 -9.83 -7.04
C LEU A 210 4.70 -10.59 -7.10
N GLU A 211 4.11 -10.74 -8.29
CA GLU A 211 2.86 -11.48 -8.49
C GLU A 211 3.02 -13.01 -8.33
N THR A 212 4.25 -13.50 -8.32
CA THR A 212 4.54 -14.94 -8.19
C THR A 212 4.96 -15.30 -6.77
N PHE A 213 5.62 -14.38 -6.07
CA PHE A 213 6.10 -14.56 -4.70
C PHE A 213 4.94 -14.70 -3.72
#